data_3ba82c678f420b221cea20d131050730
#
_entry.id   3ba82c678f420b221cea20d131050730
#
_cell.length_a   1.000
_cell.length_b   1.000
_cell.length_c   1.000
_cell.angle_alpha   90.00
_cell.angle_beta   90.00
_cell.angle_gamma   90.00
#
_symmetry.space_group_name_H-M   'P 1'
#
loop_
_entity.id
_entity.type
_entity.pdbx_description
1 polymer ?
#
loop_
_entity_poly.entity_id
_entity_poly.type
_entity_poly.pdbx_seq_one_letter_code
_entity_poly.pdbx_strand_id
1 'polypeptide(L)'
;NHIFKICKHVCLLKPIRPSVRQFVMSHSLLKYVDEPDYIKYTKPQVPVYDLLNIQIKGYDFTVLEHYAKYVHRIALHLDFNVTDAWATPHQAWKVTNTEPGSSKVVHDYLLNTYERNIQIDELPCYCAPLFFEVIQRALPAGISVSIHPHEPQHSEIRYIPDFELLALKEQLTESNTDLNKK
;
A
#
# COMPACT_ATOMS: atom_id res chain seq x y z
N ASN A 1 -14.51 -10.13 -16.78
CA ASN A 1 -14.34 -11.58 -16.48
C ASN A 1 -13.18 -12.24 -17.28
N HIS A 2 -12.95 -11.86 -18.54
CA HIS A 2 -11.85 -12.40 -19.36
C HIS A 2 -10.46 -11.90 -18.90
N ILE A 3 -10.37 -10.65 -18.52
CA ILE A 3 -9.12 -10.02 -18.04
C ILE A 3 -8.64 -10.69 -16.76
N PHE A 4 -9.55 -11.00 -15.83
CA PHE A 4 -9.22 -11.73 -14.59
C PHE A 4 -8.69 -13.15 -14.82
N LYS A 5 -9.19 -13.84 -15.85
CA LYS A 5 -8.67 -15.18 -16.23
C LYS A 5 -7.27 -15.10 -16.80
N ILE A 6 -6.97 -14.07 -17.58
CA ILE A 6 -5.65 -13.86 -18.18
C ILE A 6 -4.62 -13.51 -17.09
N CYS A 7 -4.98 -12.63 -16.13
CA CYS A 7 -4.11 -12.31 -15.00
C CYS A 7 -3.78 -13.54 -14.13
N LYS A 8 -4.81 -14.36 -13.78
CA LYS A 8 -4.55 -15.62 -13.06
C LYS A 8 -3.63 -16.57 -13.82
N HIS A 9 -3.73 -16.60 -15.17
CA HIS A 9 -2.89 -17.50 -15.96
C HIS A 9 -1.45 -17.02 -16.08
N VAL A 10 -1.24 -15.69 -16.08
CA VAL A 10 0.12 -15.12 -16.17
C VAL A 10 0.83 -15.18 -14.81
N CYS A 11 0.12 -14.92 -13.71
CA CYS A 11 0.70 -15.05 -12.37
C CYS A 11 0.80 -16.52 -11.88
N LEU A 12 -0.06 -17.42 -12.41
CA LEU A 12 -0.03 -18.86 -12.09
C LEU A 12 0.85 -19.67 -13.05
N LEU A 13 1.65 -19.04 -13.89
CA LEU A 13 2.77 -19.74 -14.50
C LEU A 13 3.76 -20.06 -13.37
N LYS A 14 3.34 -20.97 -12.48
CA LYS A 14 4.30 -21.81 -11.76
C LYS A 14 5.29 -22.25 -12.82
N PRO A 15 6.61 -22.15 -12.57
CA PRO A 15 7.59 -22.57 -13.55
C PRO A 15 7.16 -23.96 -14.01
N ILE A 16 6.96 -24.12 -15.34
CA ILE A 16 6.69 -25.41 -15.95
C ILE A 16 7.86 -26.25 -15.51
N ARG A 17 7.67 -27.04 -14.47
CA ARG A 17 8.68 -28.01 -14.09
C ARG A 17 8.74 -28.94 -15.30
N PRO A 18 9.89 -29.03 -16.00
CA PRO A 18 10.01 -30.03 -17.01
C PRO A 18 9.67 -31.35 -16.33
N SER A 19 8.80 -32.15 -16.96
CA SER A 19 8.48 -33.49 -16.50
C SER A 19 9.75 -34.33 -16.61
N VAL A 20 10.68 -34.07 -15.75
CA VAL A 20 11.80 -34.92 -15.50
C VAL A 20 11.18 -36.15 -14.81
N ARG A 21 11.27 -37.31 -15.46
CA ARG A 21 10.95 -38.59 -14.85
C ARG A 21 11.52 -38.56 -13.44
N GLN A 22 10.64 -38.54 -12.46
CA GLN A 22 11.01 -38.54 -11.05
C GLN A 22 11.77 -39.86 -10.82
N PHE A 23 13.07 -39.80 -10.81
CA PHE A 23 13.82 -40.76 -10.03
C PHE A 23 13.38 -40.56 -8.58
N VAL A 24 12.63 -41.52 -8.09
CA VAL A 24 12.23 -41.56 -6.67
C VAL A 24 13.51 -41.88 -5.89
N MET A 25 14.33 -40.88 -5.70
CA MET A 25 15.38 -40.91 -4.69
C MET A 25 14.67 -40.81 -3.34
N SER A 26 14.92 -41.80 -2.49
CA SER A 26 14.36 -41.77 -1.14
C SER A 26 14.69 -40.44 -0.47
N HIS A 27 13.71 -39.86 0.22
CA HIS A 27 13.78 -38.54 0.90
C HIS A 27 15.00 -38.40 1.84
N SER A 28 15.58 -39.51 2.27
CA SER A 28 16.77 -39.54 3.12
C SER A 28 18.08 -39.22 2.37
N LEU A 29 18.16 -39.48 1.06
CA LEU A 29 19.33 -39.16 0.25
C LEU A 29 19.36 -37.69 -0.20
N LEU A 30 18.19 -37.05 -0.33
CA LEU A 30 18.09 -35.63 -0.67
C LEU A 30 18.54 -34.68 0.47
N LYS A 31 18.61 -35.18 1.68
CA LYS A 31 19.08 -34.42 2.85
C LYS A 31 20.59 -34.16 2.89
N TYR A 32 21.36 -34.86 2.03
CA TYR A 32 22.82 -34.83 2.00
C TYR A 32 23.42 -34.28 0.70
N VAL A 33 22.60 -33.64 -0.13
CA VAL A 33 23.18 -32.79 -1.18
C VAL A 33 23.56 -31.48 -0.49
N ASP A 34 24.77 -31.42 0.04
CA ASP A 34 25.42 -30.16 0.44
C ASP A 34 25.50 -29.29 -0.81
N GLU A 35 24.45 -28.49 -1.03
CA GLU A 35 24.53 -27.43 -2.04
C GLU A 35 25.58 -26.42 -1.54
N PRO A 36 26.70 -26.31 -2.23
CA PRO A 36 27.71 -25.33 -1.82
C PRO A 36 27.12 -23.92 -1.85
N ASP A 37 27.50 -23.10 -0.87
CA ASP A 37 26.91 -21.78 -0.65
C ASP A 37 26.93 -20.85 -1.87
N TYR A 38 27.90 -21.03 -2.78
CA TYR A 38 27.96 -20.21 -4.00
C TYR A 38 26.77 -20.43 -4.94
N ILE A 39 26.08 -21.59 -4.89
CA ILE A 39 24.88 -21.84 -5.71
C ILE A 39 23.72 -20.94 -5.29
N LYS A 40 23.66 -20.52 -4.03
CA LYS A 40 22.66 -19.56 -3.55
C LYS A 40 22.79 -18.21 -4.26
N TYR A 41 24.02 -17.81 -4.60
CA TYR A 41 24.30 -16.53 -5.29
C TYR A 41 24.12 -16.62 -6.81
N THR A 42 24.12 -17.82 -7.39
CA THR A 42 23.92 -18.02 -8.84
C THR A 42 22.46 -18.22 -9.24
N LYS A 43 21.56 -18.50 -8.28
CA LYS A 43 20.13 -18.55 -8.55
C LYS A 43 19.63 -17.14 -8.89
N PRO A 44 19.02 -16.92 -10.07
CA PRO A 44 18.47 -15.62 -10.39
C PRO A 44 17.39 -15.28 -9.37
N GLN A 45 17.64 -14.28 -8.53
CA GLN A 45 16.65 -13.74 -7.63
C GLN A 45 15.72 -12.86 -8.45
N VAL A 46 14.44 -13.16 -8.42
CA VAL A 46 13.43 -12.26 -8.97
C VAL A 46 13.43 -11.02 -8.09
N PRO A 47 13.72 -9.82 -8.63
CA PRO A 47 13.66 -8.62 -7.83
C PRO A 47 12.22 -8.40 -7.35
N VAL A 48 12.09 -8.03 -6.11
CA VAL A 48 10.82 -7.75 -5.45
C VAL A 48 10.85 -6.29 -5.04
N TYR A 49 9.72 -5.61 -5.18
CA TYR A 49 9.55 -4.30 -4.56
C TYR A 49 9.21 -4.53 -3.09
N ASP A 50 9.91 -3.84 -2.23
CA ASP A 50 9.57 -3.76 -0.81
C ASP A 50 8.20 -3.09 -0.62
N LEU A 51 7.93 -2.50 0.50
CA LEU A 51 6.68 -1.82 0.78
C LEU A 51 6.36 -0.71 -0.23
N LEU A 52 5.25 -0.88 -0.97
CA LEU A 52 4.71 0.11 -1.91
C LEU A 52 3.39 0.67 -1.39
N ASN A 53 3.26 1.99 -1.42
CA ASN A 53 2.03 2.69 -1.10
C ASN A 53 1.33 3.14 -2.39
N ILE A 54 0.09 2.73 -2.57
CA ILE A 54 -0.81 3.21 -3.61
C ILE A 54 -1.70 4.27 -3.00
N GLN A 55 -1.45 5.52 -3.35
CA GLN A 55 -2.21 6.66 -2.90
C GLN A 55 -3.26 7.03 -3.94
N ILE A 56 -4.52 7.11 -3.54
CA ILE A 56 -5.67 7.40 -4.38
C ILE A 56 -6.32 8.67 -3.85
N LYS A 57 -6.37 9.73 -4.68
CA LYS A 57 -6.98 11.02 -4.32
C LYS A 57 -8.14 11.33 -5.23
N GLY A 58 -9.19 11.93 -4.66
CA GLY A 58 -10.37 12.34 -5.44
C GLY A 58 -11.25 13.31 -4.70
N TYR A 59 -12.14 13.94 -5.44
CA TYR A 59 -13.11 14.90 -4.90
C TYR A 59 -14.42 14.24 -4.51
N ASP A 60 -14.79 13.15 -5.17
CA ASP A 60 -16.00 12.37 -4.87
C ASP A 60 -15.66 11.18 -3.99
N PHE A 61 -16.19 11.20 -2.77
CA PHE A 61 -15.96 10.15 -1.78
C PHE A 61 -16.48 8.78 -2.24
N THR A 62 -17.65 8.73 -2.87
CA THR A 62 -18.29 7.47 -3.25
C THR A 62 -17.49 6.75 -4.33
N VAL A 63 -17.09 7.49 -5.36
CA VAL A 63 -16.28 6.95 -6.48
C VAL A 63 -14.90 6.52 -5.97
N LEU A 64 -14.29 7.32 -5.10
CA LEU A 64 -13.00 7.01 -4.50
C LEU A 64 -13.03 5.70 -3.70
N GLU A 65 -14.04 5.55 -2.86
CA GLU A 65 -14.21 4.36 -2.01
C GLU A 65 -14.44 3.09 -2.83
N HIS A 66 -15.28 3.18 -3.87
CA HIS A 66 -15.50 2.06 -4.78
C HIS A 66 -14.24 1.67 -5.54
N TYR A 67 -13.48 2.66 -5.98
CA TYR A 67 -12.22 2.42 -6.69
C TYR A 67 -11.15 1.85 -5.77
N ALA A 68 -11.02 2.35 -4.54
CA ALA A 68 -10.10 1.79 -3.55
C ALA A 68 -10.41 0.32 -3.24
N LYS A 69 -11.69 -0.02 -3.03
CA LYS A 69 -12.13 -1.41 -2.88
C LYS A 69 -11.85 -2.28 -4.11
N TYR A 70 -11.94 -1.70 -5.30
CA TYR A 70 -11.61 -2.39 -6.54
C TYR A 70 -10.12 -2.72 -6.60
N VAL A 71 -9.25 -1.75 -6.35
CA VAL A 71 -7.79 -1.94 -6.32
C VAL A 71 -7.39 -2.99 -5.29
N HIS A 72 -7.94 -2.90 -4.07
CA HIS A 72 -7.70 -3.87 -3.02
C HIS A 72 -8.10 -5.30 -3.43
N ARG A 73 -9.28 -5.47 -4.04
CA ARG A 73 -9.73 -6.78 -4.54
C ARG A 73 -8.85 -7.33 -5.65
N ILE A 74 -8.36 -6.48 -6.55
CA ILE A 74 -7.43 -6.93 -7.59
C ILE A 74 -6.12 -7.42 -6.98
N ALA A 75 -5.57 -6.68 -6.01
CA ALA A 75 -4.36 -7.09 -5.32
C ALA A 75 -4.54 -8.47 -4.66
N LEU A 76 -5.64 -8.70 -3.96
CA LEU A 76 -5.96 -10.01 -3.39
C LEU A 76 -6.16 -11.11 -4.44
N HIS A 77 -6.79 -10.81 -5.59
CA HIS A 77 -6.97 -11.79 -6.65
C HIS A 77 -5.67 -12.17 -7.38
N LEU A 78 -4.69 -11.31 -7.32
CA LEU A 78 -3.34 -11.58 -7.84
C LEU A 78 -2.42 -12.23 -6.80
N ASP A 79 -2.96 -12.58 -5.63
CA ASP A 79 -2.26 -13.16 -4.51
C ASP A 79 -1.11 -12.27 -3.98
N PHE A 80 -1.29 -10.93 -4.05
CA PHE A 80 -0.34 -9.99 -3.46
C PHE A 80 -0.62 -9.83 -1.97
N ASN A 81 0.45 -9.61 -1.23
CA ASN A 81 0.38 -9.37 0.20
C ASN A 81 -0.03 -7.91 0.46
N VAL A 82 -1.31 -7.68 0.76
CA VAL A 82 -1.80 -6.36 1.18
C VAL A 82 -1.64 -6.25 2.69
N THR A 83 -0.66 -5.46 3.13
CA THR A 83 -0.33 -5.30 4.55
C THR A 83 -1.39 -4.46 5.25
N ASP A 84 -1.78 -3.33 4.63
CA ASP A 84 -2.71 -2.40 5.26
C ASP A 84 -3.46 -1.54 4.23
N ALA A 85 -4.59 -0.98 4.65
CA ALA A 85 -5.36 -0.03 3.85
C ALA A 85 -6.00 1.00 4.79
N TRP A 86 -5.67 2.29 4.59
CA TRP A 86 -6.13 3.34 5.48
C TRP A 86 -6.61 4.59 4.74
N ALA A 87 -7.33 5.41 5.45
CA ALA A 87 -7.77 6.71 5.03
C ALA A 87 -7.01 7.80 5.77
N THR A 88 -6.63 8.86 5.06
CA THR A 88 -6.18 10.09 5.69
C THR A 88 -7.36 11.05 5.88
N PRO A 89 -7.30 11.98 6.84
CA PRO A 89 -8.32 13.02 6.98
C PRO A 89 -8.45 13.82 5.68
N HIS A 90 -9.70 14.17 5.33
CA HIS A 90 -9.95 14.97 4.13
C HIS A 90 -9.38 16.38 4.29
N GLN A 91 -8.90 16.95 3.20
CA GLN A 91 -8.49 18.35 3.15
C GLN A 91 -9.66 19.19 2.66
N ALA A 92 -10.04 20.17 3.46
CA ALA A 92 -11.14 21.10 3.14
C ALA A 92 -10.58 22.45 2.69
N TRP A 93 -10.97 22.89 1.50
CA TRP A 93 -10.62 24.17 0.94
C TRP A 93 -11.85 25.05 0.83
N LYS A 94 -11.82 26.21 1.50
CA LYS A 94 -12.88 27.20 1.38
C LYS A 94 -12.50 28.20 0.26
N VAL A 95 -13.34 28.28 -0.77
CA VAL A 95 -13.18 29.23 -1.87
C VAL A 95 -14.35 30.19 -1.83
N THR A 96 -14.06 31.47 -1.63
CA THR A 96 -15.06 32.54 -1.62
C THR A 96 -15.10 33.23 -2.97
N ASN A 97 -16.27 33.35 -3.58
CA ASN A 97 -16.49 34.14 -4.78
C ASN A 97 -17.02 35.52 -4.36
N THR A 98 -16.30 36.59 -4.76
CA THR A 98 -16.66 37.97 -4.48
C THR A 98 -17.13 38.70 -5.73
N GLU A 99 -17.98 39.71 -5.58
CA GLU A 99 -18.34 40.61 -6.71
C GLU A 99 -17.09 41.31 -7.27
N PRO A 100 -16.96 41.43 -8.59
CA PRO A 100 -15.82 42.11 -9.18
C PRO A 100 -15.78 43.60 -8.73
N GLY A 101 -14.63 43.95 -8.10
CA GLY A 101 -14.41 45.29 -7.54
C GLY A 101 -15.00 45.54 -6.14
N SER A 102 -15.57 44.50 -5.50
CA SER A 102 -16.13 44.59 -4.15
C SER A 102 -15.60 43.46 -3.24
N SER A 103 -15.53 43.68 -1.93
CA SER A 103 -15.22 42.65 -0.96
C SER A 103 -16.46 41.84 -0.50
N LYS A 104 -17.64 42.11 -1.12
CA LYS A 104 -18.88 41.42 -0.79
C LYS A 104 -18.85 39.98 -1.33
N VAL A 105 -19.01 39.03 -0.43
CA VAL A 105 -19.06 37.60 -0.77
C VAL A 105 -20.42 37.27 -1.38
N VAL A 106 -20.39 36.69 -2.58
CA VAL A 106 -21.59 36.24 -3.30
C VAL A 106 -21.88 34.77 -2.98
N HIS A 107 -20.86 33.92 -3.05
CA HIS A 107 -20.97 32.48 -2.75
C HIS A 107 -19.70 31.96 -2.07
N ASP A 108 -19.91 31.04 -1.13
CA ASP A 108 -18.85 30.28 -0.50
C ASP A 108 -18.92 28.81 -0.98
N TYR A 109 -17.81 28.29 -1.44
CA TYR A 109 -17.68 26.88 -1.85
C TYR A 109 -16.74 26.17 -0.90
N LEU A 110 -17.14 24.98 -0.46
CA LEU A 110 -16.31 24.07 0.32
C LEU A 110 -15.90 22.92 -0.58
N LEU A 111 -14.61 22.84 -0.89
CA LEU A 111 -14.03 21.79 -1.74
C LEU A 111 -13.29 20.82 -0.86
N ASN A 112 -13.72 19.56 -0.83
CA ASN A 112 -13.08 18.52 -0.06
C ASN A 112 -12.27 17.61 -0.98
N THR A 113 -11.03 17.30 -0.58
CA THR A 113 -10.21 16.29 -1.22
C THR A 113 -10.06 15.11 -0.29
N TYR A 114 -10.46 13.95 -0.76
CA TYR A 114 -10.39 12.68 -0.02
C TYR A 114 -9.21 11.86 -0.49
N GLU A 115 -8.65 11.08 0.42
CA GLU A 115 -7.50 10.25 0.15
C GLU A 115 -7.68 8.85 0.75
N ARG A 116 -7.26 7.84 -0.01
CA ARG A 116 -7.17 6.44 0.41
C ARG A 116 -5.80 5.90 0.05
N ASN A 117 -5.22 5.13 0.96
CA ASN A 117 -3.92 4.52 0.78
C ASN A 117 -4.05 3.01 0.93
N ILE A 118 -3.37 2.27 0.06
CA ILE A 118 -3.29 0.82 0.10
C ILE A 118 -1.80 0.46 0.07
N GLN A 119 -1.37 -0.34 1.02
CA GLN A 119 0.01 -0.77 1.15
C GLN A 119 0.16 -2.23 0.72
N ILE A 120 1.09 -2.46 -0.19
CA ILE A 120 1.41 -3.79 -0.71
C ILE A 120 2.87 -4.09 -0.37
N ASP A 121 3.10 -5.28 0.13
CA ASP A 121 4.42 -5.80 0.47
C ASP A 121 4.86 -6.89 -0.52
N GLU A 122 6.18 -6.99 -0.71
CA GLU A 122 6.82 -8.03 -1.51
C GLU A 122 6.25 -8.20 -2.93
N LEU A 123 5.99 -7.07 -3.63
CA LEU A 123 5.43 -7.12 -4.98
C LEU A 123 6.48 -7.61 -6.00
N PRO A 124 6.27 -8.77 -6.69
CA PRO A 124 7.22 -9.26 -7.68
C PRO A 124 7.32 -8.32 -8.88
N CYS A 125 8.54 -8.03 -9.32
CA CYS A 125 8.82 -7.08 -10.39
C CYS A 125 8.16 -7.44 -11.73
N TYR A 126 7.97 -8.73 -12.01
CA TYR A 126 7.32 -9.19 -13.25
C TYR A 126 5.80 -9.03 -13.25
N CYS A 127 5.16 -9.01 -12.07
CA CYS A 127 3.72 -8.80 -11.94
C CYS A 127 3.34 -7.32 -11.83
N ALA A 128 4.25 -6.47 -11.33
CA ALA A 128 4.02 -5.07 -11.08
C ALA A 128 3.49 -4.29 -12.31
N PRO A 129 4.09 -4.40 -13.51
CA PRO A 129 3.62 -3.67 -14.68
C PRO A 129 2.18 -4.03 -15.07
N LEU A 130 1.84 -5.33 -15.00
CA LEU A 130 0.50 -5.80 -15.30
C LEU A 130 -0.52 -5.26 -14.30
N PHE A 131 -0.19 -5.28 -13.03
CA PHE A 131 -1.04 -4.75 -11.97
C PHE A 131 -1.29 -3.25 -12.16
N PHE A 132 -0.23 -2.48 -12.41
CA PHE A 132 -0.35 -1.03 -12.63
C PHE A 132 -1.16 -0.70 -13.88
N GLU A 133 -0.99 -1.46 -14.96
CA GLU A 133 -1.78 -1.29 -16.19
C GLU A 133 -3.27 -1.55 -15.94
N VAL A 134 -3.62 -2.57 -15.18
CA VAL A 134 -5.02 -2.88 -14.82
C VAL A 134 -5.63 -1.74 -13.99
N ILE A 135 -4.90 -1.22 -13.00
CA ILE A 135 -5.35 -0.10 -12.17
C ILE A 135 -5.55 1.15 -13.05
N GLN A 136 -4.57 1.48 -13.88
CA GLN A 136 -4.63 2.67 -14.73
C GLN A 136 -5.78 2.62 -15.74
N ARG A 137 -6.05 1.47 -16.35
CA ARG A 137 -7.17 1.30 -17.29
C ARG A 137 -8.54 1.40 -16.66
N ALA A 138 -8.65 1.05 -15.40
CA ALA A 138 -9.89 1.11 -14.63
C ALA A 138 -10.09 2.45 -13.90
N LEU A 139 -9.20 3.41 -14.10
CA LEU A 139 -9.22 4.69 -13.40
C LEU A 139 -10.46 5.52 -13.78
N PRO A 140 -11.36 5.84 -12.82
CA PRO A 140 -12.51 6.68 -13.08
C PRO A 140 -12.11 8.15 -13.19
N ALA A 141 -12.93 8.93 -13.90
CA ALA A 141 -12.72 10.37 -14.01
C ALA A 141 -12.81 11.06 -12.64
N GLY A 142 -11.92 12.02 -12.39
CA GLY A 142 -11.87 12.77 -11.14
C GLY A 142 -11.06 12.13 -10.02
N ILE A 143 -10.44 10.97 -10.27
CA ILE A 143 -9.51 10.33 -9.35
C ILE A 143 -8.09 10.38 -9.91
N SER A 144 -7.13 10.65 -9.04
CA SER A 144 -5.70 10.54 -9.31
C SER A 144 -5.09 9.40 -8.48
N VAL A 145 -4.22 8.62 -9.11
CA VAL A 145 -3.48 7.54 -8.46
C VAL A 145 -2.01 7.83 -8.55
N SER A 146 -1.32 7.66 -7.44
CA SER A 146 0.14 7.75 -7.35
C SER A 146 0.68 6.56 -6.58
N ILE A 147 1.83 6.04 -7.01
CA ILE A 147 2.47 4.87 -6.44
C ILE A 147 3.87 5.29 -6.03
N HIS A 148 4.18 5.10 -4.76
CA HIS A 148 5.49 5.43 -4.21
C HIS A 148 5.99 4.35 -3.26
N PRO A 149 7.30 4.24 -3.04
CA PRO A 149 7.83 3.43 -1.97
C PRO A 149 7.35 3.97 -0.61
N HIS A 150 7.27 3.10 0.38
CA HIS A 150 6.90 3.50 1.72
C HIS A 150 8.03 4.33 2.36
N GLU A 151 7.67 5.51 2.86
CA GLU A 151 8.58 6.39 3.60
C GLU A 151 8.17 6.46 5.08
N PRO A 152 9.12 6.71 6.00
CA PRO A 152 8.81 6.86 7.44
C PRO A 152 7.76 7.95 7.72
N GLN A 153 7.73 9.00 6.90
CA GLN A 153 6.75 10.09 7.00
C GLN A 153 5.30 9.58 6.91
N HIS A 154 5.04 8.55 6.08
CA HIS A 154 3.71 7.96 5.97
C HIS A 154 3.26 7.30 7.27
N SER A 155 4.18 6.73 8.03
CA SER A 155 3.90 6.15 9.35
C SER A 155 3.64 7.22 10.40
N GLU A 156 4.41 8.33 10.36
CA GLU A 156 4.23 9.46 11.28
C GLU A 156 2.86 10.12 11.12
N ILE A 157 2.39 10.32 9.88
CA ILE A 157 1.06 10.89 9.59
C ILE A 157 -0.07 10.02 10.17
N ARG A 158 0.14 8.72 10.23
CA ARG A 158 -0.83 7.75 10.76
C ARG A 158 -0.77 7.59 12.27
N TYR A 159 0.31 8.04 12.90
CA TYR A 159 0.52 7.85 14.32
C TYR A 159 -0.55 8.57 15.13
N ILE A 160 -1.35 7.81 15.86
CA ILE A 160 -2.28 8.33 16.85
C ILE A 160 -1.61 8.14 18.21
N PRO A 161 -1.28 9.24 18.93
CA PRO A 161 -0.65 9.12 20.23
C PRO A 161 -1.60 8.45 21.22
N ASP A 162 -1.05 7.53 21.99
CA ASP A 162 -1.75 6.94 23.14
C ASP A 162 -1.81 7.97 24.28
N PHE A 163 -2.97 8.55 24.48
CA PHE A 163 -3.19 9.61 25.48
C PHE A 163 -2.97 9.10 26.91
N GLU A 164 -3.30 7.84 27.20
CA GLU A 164 -3.07 7.24 28.52
C GLU A 164 -1.57 7.12 28.81
N LEU A 165 -0.80 6.69 27.82
CA LEU A 165 0.65 6.60 27.93
C LEU A 165 1.31 7.99 28.10
N LEU A 166 0.79 9.00 27.41
CA LEU A 166 1.27 10.38 27.57
C LEU A 166 0.98 10.90 28.99
N ALA A 167 -0.23 10.71 29.49
CA ALA A 167 -0.61 11.10 30.85
C ALA A 167 0.25 10.41 31.91
N LEU A 168 0.53 9.11 31.77
CA LEU A 168 1.42 8.37 32.68
C LEU A 168 2.86 8.89 32.60
N LYS A 169 3.36 9.23 31.43
CA LYS A 169 4.70 9.84 31.28
C LYS A 169 4.79 11.19 31.96
N GLU A 170 3.76 12.02 31.85
CA GLU A 170 3.69 13.32 32.56
C GLU A 170 3.72 13.13 34.07
N GLN A 171 2.93 12.22 34.63
CA GLN A 171 2.94 11.89 36.05
C GLN A 171 4.32 11.40 36.52
N LEU A 172 5.01 10.59 35.71
CA LEU A 172 6.38 10.14 36.03
C LEU A 172 7.37 11.29 36.02
N THR A 173 7.25 12.23 35.07
CA THR A 173 8.15 13.41 35.04
C THR A 173 7.91 14.34 36.20
N GLU A 174 6.66 14.57 36.59
CA GLU A 174 6.31 15.36 37.79
C GLU A 174 6.86 14.72 39.08
N SER A 175 6.65 13.43 39.26
CA SER A 175 7.15 12.70 40.43
C SER A 175 8.68 12.74 40.54
N ASN A 176 9.38 12.64 39.43
CA ASN A 176 10.85 12.72 39.38
C ASN A 176 11.36 14.15 39.67
N THR A 177 10.64 15.18 39.23
CA THR A 177 10.99 16.58 39.55
C THR A 177 10.80 16.90 41.04
N ASP A 178 9.80 16.31 41.69
CA ASP A 178 9.56 16.47 43.12
C ASP A 178 10.58 15.74 43.99
N LEU A 179 11.07 14.60 43.51
CA LEU A 179 12.18 13.88 44.18
C LEU A 179 13.51 14.62 44.11
N ASN A 180 13.77 15.33 43.01
CA ASN A 180 15.00 16.10 42.82
C ASN A 180 14.99 17.47 43.53
N LYS A 181 13.85 17.91 44.07
CA LYS A 181 13.70 19.16 44.85
C LYS A 181 13.88 18.97 46.36
N LYS A 182 14.02 17.74 46.83
CA LYS A 182 14.32 17.41 48.23
C LYS A 182 15.80 17.12 48.41
#